data_b0e2524b7b1128565e304ad3be1d6e4c
#
_entry.id   b0e2524b7b1128565e304ad3be1d6e4c
#
_cell.length_a   1.000
_cell.length_b   1.000
_cell.length_c   1.000
_cell.angle_alpha   90.00
_cell.angle_beta   90.00
_cell.angle_gamma   90.00
#
_symmetry.space_group_name_H-M   'P 1'
#
loop_
_entity.id
_entity.type
_entity.pdbx_description
1 polymer ?
#
loop_
_entity_poly.entity_id
_entity_poly.type
_entity_poly.pdbx_seq_one_letter_code
_entity_poly.pdbx_strand_id
1 'polypeptide(L)'
;IFFAWGYSAYDKSYSLKINSRLQIGAGIGYDVLKSSLMSISLSDGFVYEYNDYFPNADVSFRDSETLRNSFRAKYTLYVNKIITIRGNNIWQQSLKKENDYILKFTNSLDFKIKKWLSITIATTYNKINSTSRENFLLTYGLTFDKSF
;
A
#
# COMPACT_ATOMS: atom_id res chain seq x y z
N ILE A 1 2.96 21.23 -1.64
CA ILE A 1 3.71 21.01 -2.89
C ILE A 1 2.98 19.97 -3.71
N PHE A 2 2.75 20.27 -5.02
CA PHE A 2 2.20 19.28 -5.95
C PHE A 2 3.30 18.37 -6.48
N PHE A 3 2.98 17.11 -6.71
CA PHE A 3 3.86 16.15 -7.37
C PHE A 3 3.05 15.22 -8.29
N ALA A 4 3.70 14.71 -9.34
CA ALA A 4 3.18 13.65 -10.17
C ALA A 4 3.85 12.33 -9.78
N TRP A 5 3.14 11.21 -9.94
CA TRP A 5 3.70 9.89 -9.72
C TRP A 5 3.37 8.96 -10.89
N GLY A 6 4.27 8.03 -11.15
CA GLY A 6 4.08 6.93 -12.07
C GLY A 6 4.43 5.63 -11.38
N TYR A 7 3.78 4.55 -11.77
CA TYR A 7 3.92 3.25 -11.15
C TYR A 7 3.77 2.16 -12.21
N SER A 8 4.65 1.18 -12.16
CA SER A 8 4.49 -0.07 -12.90
C SER A 8 4.90 -1.23 -12.01
N ALA A 9 4.14 -2.30 -12.01
CA ALA A 9 4.45 -3.53 -11.30
C ALA A 9 4.05 -4.74 -12.13
N TYR A 10 4.86 -5.77 -12.01
CA TYR A 10 4.58 -7.09 -12.56
C TYR A 10 4.73 -8.11 -11.45
N ASP A 11 3.65 -8.81 -11.15
CA ASP A 11 3.58 -9.78 -10.06
C ASP A 11 3.15 -11.15 -10.56
N LYS A 12 3.69 -12.20 -9.92
CA LYS A 12 3.18 -13.57 -9.99
C LYS A 12 2.88 -14.04 -8.59
N SER A 13 1.73 -14.67 -8.39
CA SER A 13 1.35 -15.17 -7.07
C SER A 13 0.63 -16.50 -7.17
N TYR A 14 1.32 -17.56 -6.83
CA TYR A 14 0.73 -18.89 -6.78
C TYR A 14 -0.36 -19.01 -5.69
N SER A 15 -0.18 -18.34 -4.56
CA SER A 15 -1.16 -18.34 -3.46
C SER A 15 -2.46 -17.63 -3.81
N LEU A 16 -2.42 -16.64 -4.71
CA LEU A 16 -3.57 -15.93 -5.21
C LEU A 16 -4.11 -16.49 -6.53
N LYS A 17 -3.51 -17.60 -7.04
CA LYS A 17 -3.81 -18.20 -8.35
C LYS A 17 -3.66 -17.25 -9.52
N ILE A 18 -2.78 -16.27 -9.39
CA ILE A 18 -2.46 -15.28 -10.43
C ILE A 18 -1.21 -15.76 -11.15
N ASN A 19 -1.34 -16.08 -12.45
CA ASN A 19 -0.22 -16.45 -13.30
C ASN A 19 0.64 -15.25 -13.65
N SER A 20 -0.01 -14.13 -14.02
CA SER A 20 0.65 -12.86 -14.22
C SER A 20 -0.31 -11.70 -13.93
N ARG A 21 0.22 -10.66 -13.32
CA ARG A 21 -0.48 -9.41 -13.05
C ARG A 21 0.40 -8.25 -13.46
N LEU A 22 -0.06 -7.48 -14.41
CA LEU A 22 0.56 -6.24 -14.84
C LEU A 22 -0.26 -5.07 -14.32
N GLN A 23 0.38 -4.13 -13.65
CA GLN A 23 -0.22 -2.88 -13.22
C GLN A 23 0.59 -1.70 -13.75
N ILE A 24 -0.07 -0.75 -14.36
CA ILE A 24 0.52 0.52 -14.80
C ILE A 24 -0.39 1.64 -14.32
N GLY A 25 0.18 2.63 -13.67
CA GLY A 25 -0.61 3.74 -13.14
C GLY A 25 0.12 5.06 -13.18
N ALA A 26 -0.65 6.13 -13.15
CA ALA A 26 -0.18 7.49 -13.02
C ALA A 26 -1.19 8.35 -12.27
N GLY A 27 -0.71 9.38 -11.62
CA GLY A 27 -1.56 10.30 -10.87
C GLY A 27 -0.83 11.52 -10.38
N ILE A 28 -1.56 12.30 -9.62
CA ILE A 28 -1.08 13.53 -8.99
C ILE A 28 -1.22 13.42 -7.48
N GLY A 29 -0.42 14.15 -6.77
CA GLY A 29 -0.51 14.24 -5.32
C GLY A 29 -0.20 15.63 -4.82
N TYR A 30 -0.57 15.84 -3.58
CA TYR A 30 -0.37 17.10 -2.88
C TYR A 30 0.10 16.84 -1.44
N ASP A 31 1.20 17.49 -1.07
CA ASP A 31 1.64 17.53 0.32
C ASP A 31 0.77 18.56 1.06
N VAL A 32 -0.23 18.04 1.79
CA VAL A 32 -1.19 18.86 2.55
C VAL A 32 -0.49 19.57 3.69
N LEU A 33 0.42 18.87 4.35
CA LEU A 33 1.18 19.40 5.47
C LEU A 33 2.60 18.83 5.42
N LYS A 34 3.57 19.73 5.61
CA LYS A 34 4.98 19.36 5.72
C LYS A 34 5.63 20.25 6.77
N SER A 35 5.80 19.69 7.96
CA SER A 35 6.48 20.34 9.07
C SER A 35 7.52 19.41 9.68
N SER A 36 8.32 19.91 10.61
CA SER A 36 9.29 19.10 11.36
C SER A 36 8.64 18.03 12.25
N LEU A 37 7.36 18.20 12.59
CA LEU A 37 6.62 17.30 13.48
C LEU A 37 5.66 16.38 12.72
N MET A 38 5.22 16.78 11.54
CA MET A 38 4.21 16.03 10.80
C MET A 38 4.33 16.26 9.29
N SER A 39 4.16 15.19 8.55
CA SER A 39 4.05 15.21 7.08
C SER A 39 2.81 14.42 6.67
N ILE A 40 1.95 15.03 5.86
CA ILE A 40 0.76 14.39 5.29
C ILE A 40 0.73 14.66 3.80
N SER A 41 0.67 13.59 3.01
CA SER A 41 0.56 13.62 1.55
C SER A 41 -0.65 12.83 1.12
N LEU A 42 -1.47 13.42 0.27
CA LEU A 42 -2.59 12.76 -0.39
C LEU A 42 -2.30 12.66 -1.88
N SER A 43 -2.64 11.58 -2.49
CA SER A 43 -2.52 11.43 -3.94
C SER A 43 -3.66 10.61 -4.49
N ASP A 44 -4.02 10.93 -5.72
CA ASP A 44 -5.05 10.24 -6.48
C ASP A 44 -4.60 10.01 -7.91
N GLY A 45 -5.11 8.97 -8.56
CA GLY A 45 -4.75 8.64 -9.93
C GLY A 45 -5.45 7.40 -10.42
N PHE A 46 -5.02 6.94 -11.58
CA PHE A 46 -5.60 5.77 -12.22
C PHE A 46 -4.55 4.68 -12.38
N VAL A 47 -4.97 3.44 -12.14
CA VAL A 47 -4.16 2.24 -12.32
C VAL A 47 -4.90 1.31 -13.28
N TYR A 48 -4.28 1.02 -14.40
CA TYR A 48 -4.69 -0.05 -15.29
C TYR A 48 -4.11 -1.36 -14.80
N GLU A 49 -4.93 -2.37 -14.67
CA GLU A 49 -4.58 -3.69 -14.20
C GLU A 49 -5.01 -4.75 -15.21
N TYR A 50 -4.07 -5.58 -15.63
CA TYR A 50 -4.32 -6.78 -16.41
C TYR A 50 -3.93 -8.01 -15.59
N ASN A 51 -4.86 -8.93 -15.40
CA ASN A 51 -4.66 -10.18 -14.67
C ASN A 51 -4.86 -11.36 -15.62
N ASP A 52 -3.90 -12.25 -15.64
CA ASP A 52 -3.98 -13.58 -16.21
C ASP A 52 -4.00 -14.60 -15.08
N TYR A 53 -5.03 -15.42 -15.02
CA TYR A 53 -5.22 -16.41 -13.96
C TYR A 53 -4.85 -17.82 -14.45
N PHE A 54 -4.39 -18.67 -13.53
CA PHE A 54 -4.12 -20.06 -13.86
C PHE A 54 -5.37 -20.77 -14.39
N PRO A 55 -5.23 -21.72 -15.37
CA PRO A 55 -6.36 -22.40 -16.02
C PRO A 55 -7.28 -23.19 -15.07
N ASN A 56 -6.79 -23.53 -13.88
CA ASN A 56 -7.54 -24.25 -12.83
C ASN A 56 -8.27 -23.31 -11.83
N ALA A 57 -8.22 -22.00 -12.05
CA ALA A 57 -9.08 -21.08 -11.33
C ALA A 57 -10.48 -21.09 -11.95
N ASP A 58 -11.53 -20.96 -11.13
CA ASP A 58 -12.92 -20.96 -11.59
C ASP A 58 -13.11 -20.10 -12.84
N VAL A 59 -13.81 -20.64 -13.82
CA VAL A 59 -13.94 -20.15 -15.20
C VAL A 59 -14.43 -18.69 -15.32
N SER A 60 -14.97 -18.12 -14.27
CA SER A 60 -15.48 -16.72 -14.23
C SER A 60 -14.38 -15.66 -14.15
N PHE A 61 -13.11 -16.01 -13.98
CA PHE A 61 -11.99 -15.09 -13.73
C PHE A 61 -10.88 -15.15 -14.78
N ARG A 62 -11.14 -15.66 -15.97
CA ARG A 62 -10.16 -15.62 -17.05
C ARG A 62 -9.99 -14.18 -17.54
N ASP A 63 -8.73 -13.75 -17.63
CA ASP A 63 -8.27 -12.49 -18.23
C ASP A 63 -9.13 -11.27 -17.90
N SER A 64 -8.85 -10.65 -16.76
CA SER A 64 -9.57 -9.45 -16.37
C SER A 64 -8.73 -8.21 -16.58
N GLU A 65 -9.25 -7.30 -17.40
CA GLU A 65 -8.77 -5.93 -17.52
C GLU A 65 -9.60 -5.02 -16.64
N THR A 66 -8.95 -4.23 -15.80
CA THR A 66 -9.66 -3.33 -14.90
C THR A 66 -8.92 -2.00 -14.80
N LEU A 67 -9.65 -0.92 -15.00
CA LEU A 67 -9.19 0.42 -14.67
C LEU A 67 -9.70 0.77 -13.26
N ARG A 68 -8.78 1.16 -12.39
CA ARG A 68 -9.06 1.51 -11.00
C ARG A 68 -8.69 2.97 -10.73
N ASN A 69 -9.53 3.67 -10.00
CA ASN A 69 -9.11 4.87 -9.30
C ASN A 69 -8.30 4.44 -8.07
N SER A 70 -7.19 5.11 -7.80
CA SER A 70 -6.27 4.79 -6.72
C SER A 70 -6.02 6.01 -5.86
N PHE A 71 -6.68 6.06 -4.72
CA PHE A 71 -6.45 7.06 -3.68
C PHE A 71 -5.42 6.56 -2.67
N ARG A 72 -4.46 7.42 -2.31
CA ARG A 72 -3.42 7.12 -1.31
C ARG A 72 -3.30 8.25 -0.31
N ALA A 73 -3.28 7.88 0.96
CA ALA A 73 -2.95 8.75 2.07
C ALA A 73 -1.65 8.26 2.74
N LYS A 74 -0.63 9.08 2.72
CA LYS A 74 0.66 8.83 3.38
C LYS A 74 0.86 9.86 4.47
N TYR A 75 1.26 9.40 5.66
CA TYR A 75 1.55 10.30 6.76
C TYR A 75 2.74 9.82 7.59
N THR A 76 3.42 10.78 8.18
CA THR A 76 4.47 10.57 9.19
C THR A 76 4.25 11.58 10.31
N LEU A 77 4.17 11.09 11.54
CA LEU A 77 4.00 11.89 12.75
C LEU A 77 5.19 11.65 13.66
N TYR A 78 5.89 12.71 14.02
CA TYR A 78 6.92 12.69 15.03
C TYR A 78 6.30 13.22 16.33
N VAL A 79 5.75 12.30 17.16
CA VAL A 79 5.09 12.68 18.43
C VAL A 79 6.10 13.32 19.38
N ASN A 80 7.30 12.76 19.39
CA ASN A 80 8.46 13.30 20.10
C ASN A 80 9.75 12.73 19.48
N LYS A 81 10.90 12.96 20.10
CA LYS A 81 12.19 12.39 19.65
C LYS A 81 12.28 10.86 19.77
N ILE A 82 11.31 10.24 20.41
CA ILE A 82 11.29 8.82 20.75
C ILE A 82 10.27 8.06 19.89
N ILE A 83 9.12 8.67 19.57
CA ILE A 83 7.98 8.00 18.93
C ILE A 83 7.75 8.59 17.53
N THR A 84 7.77 7.72 16.55
CA THR A 84 7.40 8.04 15.15
C THR A 84 6.30 7.11 14.68
N ILE A 85 5.23 7.67 14.13
CA ILE A 85 4.12 6.92 13.53
C ILE A 85 4.17 7.18 12.03
N ARG A 86 4.12 6.11 11.23
CA ARG A 86 4.06 6.19 9.77
C ARG A 86 2.88 5.40 9.25
N GLY A 87 2.22 5.92 8.24
CA GLY A 87 1.16 5.22 7.54
C GLY A 87 1.23 5.42 6.04
N ASN A 88 0.88 4.38 5.30
CA ASN A 88 0.70 4.40 3.86
C ASN A 88 -0.55 3.58 3.55
N ASN A 89 -1.64 4.26 3.29
CA ASN A 89 -2.95 3.67 3.12
C ASN A 89 -3.43 3.90 1.69
N ILE A 90 -3.83 2.85 1.03
CA ILE A 90 -4.25 2.85 -0.37
C ILE A 90 -5.65 2.27 -0.47
N TRP A 91 -6.52 2.98 -1.15
CA TRP A 91 -7.82 2.51 -1.57
C TRP A 91 -7.91 2.56 -3.09
N GLN A 92 -8.18 1.42 -3.71
CA GLN A 92 -8.36 1.32 -5.15
C GLN A 92 -9.78 0.82 -5.45
N GLN A 93 -10.51 1.58 -6.25
CA GLN A 93 -11.87 1.26 -6.67
C GLN A 93 -11.91 0.99 -8.16
N SER A 94 -12.48 -0.14 -8.56
CA SER A 94 -12.74 -0.43 -9.97
C SER A 94 -13.76 0.55 -10.55
N LEU A 95 -13.50 1.07 -11.73
CA LEU A 95 -14.45 1.92 -12.46
C LEU A 95 -15.49 1.10 -13.22
N LYS A 96 -15.28 -0.22 -13.36
CA LYS A 96 -16.20 -1.11 -14.09
C LYS A 96 -17.17 -1.86 -13.16
N LYS A 97 -16.78 -2.09 -11.88
CA LYS A 97 -17.55 -2.90 -10.93
C LYS A 97 -17.56 -2.22 -9.55
N GLU A 98 -18.73 -1.88 -9.06
CA GLU A 98 -18.91 -1.18 -7.78
C GLU A 98 -18.36 -1.97 -6.56
N ASN A 99 -18.51 -3.29 -6.58
CA ASN A 99 -18.06 -4.16 -5.49
C ASN A 99 -16.62 -4.66 -5.64
N ASP A 100 -15.86 -4.14 -6.60
CA ASP A 100 -14.47 -4.52 -6.81
C ASP A 100 -13.53 -3.41 -6.33
N TYR A 101 -13.12 -3.52 -5.06
CA TYR A 101 -12.18 -2.61 -4.45
C TYR A 101 -11.04 -3.35 -3.75
N ILE A 102 -9.92 -2.67 -3.62
CA ILE A 102 -8.73 -3.13 -2.91
C ILE A 102 -8.39 -2.11 -1.82
N LEU A 103 -8.19 -2.59 -0.60
CA LEU A 103 -7.68 -1.83 0.52
C LEU A 103 -6.29 -2.35 0.91
N LYS A 104 -5.33 -1.44 1.05
CA LYS A 104 -4.00 -1.75 1.59
C LYS A 104 -3.67 -0.72 2.65
N PHE A 105 -3.59 -1.14 3.90
CA PHE A 105 -3.18 -0.32 5.02
C PHE A 105 -1.87 -0.85 5.58
N THR A 106 -0.84 -0.02 5.54
CA THR A 106 0.45 -0.31 6.14
C THR A 106 0.78 0.80 7.10
N ASN A 107 0.83 0.46 8.39
CA ASN A 107 1.11 1.42 9.45
C ASN A 107 2.24 0.90 10.33
N SER A 108 3.11 1.77 10.78
CA SER A 108 4.19 1.43 11.69
C SER A 108 4.30 2.43 12.83
N LEU A 109 4.70 1.91 13.95
CA LEU A 109 5.00 2.63 15.17
C LEU A 109 6.44 2.31 15.56
N ASP A 110 7.29 3.33 15.54
CA ASP A 110 8.70 3.21 15.88
C ASP A 110 8.95 3.86 17.24
N PHE A 111 9.57 3.10 18.14
CA PHE A 111 10.03 3.56 19.44
C PHE A 111 11.57 3.59 19.48
N LYS A 112 12.14 4.76 19.59
CA LYS A 112 13.58 4.94 19.74
C LYS A 112 13.97 4.89 21.22
N ILE A 113 14.49 3.74 21.66
CA ILE A 113 14.88 3.52 23.07
C ILE A 113 16.21 4.20 23.36
N LYS A 114 17.17 4.05 22.45
CA LYS A 114 18.50 4.68 22.50
C LYS A 114 18.90 5.14 21.11
N LYS A 115 19.99 5.90 20.98
CA LYS A 115 20.50 6.35 19.67
C LYS A 115 20.78 5.19 18.71
N TRP A 116 21.12 4.02 19.25
CA TRP A 116 21.51 2.82 18.52
C TRP A 116 20.44 1.70 18.58
N LEU A 117 19.32 1.89 19.29
CA LEU A 117 18.30 0.86 19.49
C LEU A 117 16.89 1.43 19.28
N SER A 118 16.14 0.84 18.38
CA SER A 118 14.73 1.12 18.18
C SER A 118 13.90 -0.17 18.07
N ILE A 119 12.64 -0.07 18.49
CA ILE A 119 11.62 -1.09 18.33
C ILE A 119 10.62 -0.58 17.30
N THR A 120 10.31 -1.40 16.30
CA THR A 120 9.28 -1.12 15.30
C THR A 120 8.17 -2.14 15.42
N ILE A 121 6.93 -1.68 15.50
CA ILE A 121 5.73 -2.48 15.37
C ILE A 121 5.05 -2.04 14.08
N ALA A 122 4.82 -2.97 13.16
CA ALA A 122 4.16 -2.67 11.89
C ALA A 122 2.95 -3.57 11.67
N THR A 123 1.89 -2.97 11.15
CA THR A 123 0.67 -3.67 10.76
C THR A 123 0.46 -3.51 9.27
N THR A 124 0.14 -4.60 8.61
CA THR A 124 -0.26 -4.60 7.20
C THR A 124 -1.60 -5.30 7.08
N TYR A 125 -2.58 -4.60 6.54
CA TYR A 125 -3.89 -5.13 6.21
C TYR A 125 -4.15 -4.99 4.72
N ASN A 126 -4.49 -6.09 4.07
CA ASN A 126 -4.86 -6.12 2.66
C ASN A 126 -6.23 -6.77 2.53
N LYS A 127 -7.11 -6.14 1.78
CA LYS A 127 -8.42 -6.70 1.43
C LYS A 127 -8.66 -6.54 -0.06
N ILE A 128 -9.03 -7.64 -0.72
CA ILE A 128 -9.48 -7.66 -2.11
C ILE A 128 -10.93 -8.13 -2.10
N ASN A 129 -11.85 -7.21 -2.32
CA ASN A 129 -13.29 -7.49 -2.18
C ASN A 129 -13.81 -8.46 -3.24
N SER A 130 -13.33 -8.35 -4.47
CA SER A 130 -13.74 -9.22 -5.59
C SER A 130 -13.48 -10.71 -5.35
N THR A 131 -12.47 -11.03 -4.55
CA THR A 131 -12.12 -12.42 -4.20
C THR A 131 -12.49 -12.78 -2.77
N SER A 132 -13.11 -11.87 -2.01
CA SER A 132 -13.40 -11.97 -0.58
C SER A 132 -12.18 -12.39 0.26
N ARG A 133 -10.98 -11.98 -0.18
CA ARG A 133 -9.73 -12.29 0.51
C ARG A 133 -9.28 -11.11 1.33
N GLU A 134 -8.91 -11.41 2.56
CA GLU A 134 -8.29 -10.46 3.45
C GLU A 134 -7.09 -11.09 4.16
N ASN A 135 -6.10 -10.27 4.44
CA ASN A 135 -4.90 -10.67 5.14
C ASN A 135 -4.51 -9.58 6.12
N PHE A 136 -4.27 -9.97 7.35
CA PHE A 136 -3.74 -9.11 8.40
C PHE A 136 -2.40 -9.66 8.88
N LEU A 137 -1.37 -8.84 8.84
CA LEU A 137 -0.04 -9.17 9.31
C LEU A 137 0.41 -8.16 10.35
N LEU A 138 0.80 -8.64 11.51
CA LEU A 138 1.46 -7.88 12.55
C LEU A 138 2.92 -8.31 12.61
N THR A 139 3.83 -7.37 12.46
CA THR A 139 5.27 -7.60 12.59
C THR A 139 5.84 -6.72 13.68
N TYR A 140 6.84 -7.23 14.37
CA TYR A 140 7.64 -6.48 15.31
C TYR A 140 9.12 -6.76 15.07
N GLY A 141 9.94 -5.77 15.28
CA GLY A 141 11.37 -5.87 15.01
C GLY A 141 12.19 -4.98 15.93
N LEU A 142 13.43 -5.38 16.12
CA LEU A 142 14.46 -4.58 16.76
C LEU A 142 15.43 -4.10 15.67
N THR A 143 15.71 -2.80 15.67
CA THR A 143 16.69 -2.22 14.77
C THR A 143 17.87 -1.73 15.60
N PHE A 144 19.07 -2.22 15.25
CA PHE A 144 20.33 -1.79 15.82
C PHE A 144 21.04 -0.91 14.78
N ASP A 145 21.18 0.36 15.11
CA ASP A 145 21.89 1.31 14.27
C ASP A 145 23.28 1.55 14.87
N LYS A 146 24.30 1.09 14.16
CA LYS A 146 25.68 1.27 14.53
C LYS A 146 26.25 2.46 13.76
N SER A 147 25.94 3.67 14.23
CA SER A 147 26.66 4.86 13.76
C SER A 147 28.05 4.89 14.38
N PHE A 148 29.06 4.73 13.56
CA PHE A 148 30.44 5.01 13.90
C PHE A 148 30.70 6.52 13.86
#